data_b70cfc546c0cd7616c96bbae21c3e5b2
#
_entry.id   b70cfc546c0cd7616c96bbae21c3e5b2
#
_cell.length_a   1.000
_cell.length_b   1.000
_cell.length_c   1.000
_cell.angle_alpha   90.00
_cell.angle_beta   90.00
_cell.angle_gamma   90.00
#
_symmetry.space_group_name_H-M   'P 1'
#
loop_
_entity.id
_entity.type
_entity.pdbx_description
1 polymer ?
#
loop_
_entity_poly.entity_id
_entity_poly.type
_entity_poly.pdbx_seq_one_letter_code
_entity_poly.pdbx_strand_id
1 'polypeptide(L)'
;MQQPFDNPTQTLDALGLRCPEPVMMTRLAIRKMAVGETLLIIADDPATTRDIPSFCRFMDHQLLASDTTELPYRYLVKKGT
;
A
#
# COMPACT_ATOMS: atom_id res chain seq x y z
N MET A 1 -7.64 -14.06 16.64
CA MET A 1 -8.11 -12.98 15.77
C MET A 1 -7.12 -12.72 14.68
N GLN A 2 -7.61 -12.58 13.46
CA GLN A 2 -6.72 -12.25 12.35
C GLN A 2 -6.35 -10.78 12.38
N GLN A 3 -5.08 -10.51 12.15
CA GLN A 3 -4.61 -9.15 11.96
C GLN A 3 -5.04 -8.68 10.57
N PRO A 4 -5.40 -7.38 10.40
CA PRO A 4 -5.80 -6.89 9.08
C PRO A 4 -4.70 -7.01 8.03
N PHE A 5 -3.44 -7.07 8.46
CA PHE A 5 -2.29 -7.16 7.54
C PHE A 5 -1.86 -8.59 7.25
N ASP A 6 -2.55 -9.60 7.79
CA ASP A 6 -2.22 -11.00 7.53
C ASP A 6 -2.70 -11.43 6.14
N ASN A 7 -1.93 -12.31 5.53
CA ASN A 7 -2.28 -12.98 4.27
C ASN A 7 -2.53 -12.04 3.09
N PRO A 8 -1.65 -11.03 2.87
CA PRO A 8 -1.74 -10.26 1.62
C PRO A 8 -1.41 -11.17 0.43
N THR A 9 -1.96 -10.84 -0.73
CA THR A 9 -1.59 -11.56 -1.95
C THR A 9 -0.12 -11.32 -2.30
N GLN A 10 0.32 -10.07 -2.14
CA GLN A 10 1.70 -9.69 -2.39
C GLN A 10 2.16 -8.68 -1.34
N THR A 11 3.47 -8.55 -1.19
CA THR A 11 4.07 -7.58 -0.29
C THR A 11 5.08 -6.73 -1.07
N LEU A 12 5.00 -5.42 -0.89
CA LEU A 12 5.93 -4.46 -1.48
C LEU A 12 6.79 -3.86 -0.37
N ASP A 13 8.10 -4.10 -0.47
CA ASP A 13 9.06 -3.47 0.43
C ASP A 13 9.50 -2.14 -0.17
N ALA A 14 8.98 -1.06 0.39
CA ALA A 14 9.31 0.30 -0.04
C ALA A 14 10.15 1.03 1.00
N LEU A 15 10.82 0.29 1.88
CA LEU A 15 11.71 0.89 2.87
C LEU A 15 12.87 1.61 2.18
N GLY A 16 13.21 2.77 2.71
CA GLY A 16 14.30 3.59 2.18
C GLY A 16 13.92 4.43 0.96
N LEU A 17 12.76 4.19 0.37
CA LEU A 17 12.31 4.98 -0.77
C LEU A 17 11.66 6.28 -0.30
N ARG A 18 11.81 7.32 -1.12
CA ARG A 18 11.23 8.64 -0.82
C ARG A 18 10.30 9.06 -1.95
N CYS A 19 9.33 9.92 -1.60
CA CYS A 19 8.37 10.47 -2.54
C CYS A 19 9.07 10.95 -3.82
N PRO A 20 8.60 10.57 -5.02
CA PRO A 20 7.35 9.84 -5.30
C PRO A 20 7.53 8.32 -5.48
N GLU A 21 8.67 7.75 -5.13
CA GLU A 21 8.99 6.36 -5.45
C GLU A 21 8.05 5.34 -4.80
N PRO A 22 7.66 5.49 -3.51
CA PRO A 22 6.74 4.49 -2.93
C PRO A 22 5.43 4.35 -3.69
N VAL A 23 4.83 5.48 -4.10
CA VAL A 23 3.60 5.45 -4.89
C VAL A 23 3.84 4.87 -6.27
N MET A 24 4.95 5.21 -6.90
CA MET A 24 5.29 4.67 -8.22
C MET A 24 5.45 3.17 -8.19
N MET A 25 6.13 2.64 -7.17
CA MET A 25 6.31 1.20 -7.01
C MET A 25 5.00 0.50 -6.70
N THR A 26 4.15 1.13 -5.90
CA THR A 26 2.80 0.62 -5.59
C THR A 26 1.99 0.49 -6.87
N ARG A 27 2.02 1.51 -7.72
CA ARG A 27 1.30 1.50 -8.98
C ARG A 27 1.77 0.35 -9.88
N LEU A 28 3.07 0.16 -9.99
CA LEU A 28 3.63 -0.92 -10.81
C LEU A 28 3.22 -2.30 -10.28
N ALA A 29 3.26 -2.47 -8.97
CA ALA A 29 2.88 -3.74 -8.35
C ALA A 29 1.40 -4.06 -8.60
N ILE A 30 0.54 -3.07 -8.41
CA ILE A 30 -0.91 -3.25 -8.57
C ILE A 30 -1.28 -3.56 -10.02
N ARG A 31 -0.58 -2.99 -10.98
CA ARG A 31 -0.87 -3.25 -12.39
C ARG A 31 -0.74 -4.72 -12.76
N LYS A 32 0.11 -5.45 -12.07
CA LYS A 32 0.35 -6.88 -12.32
C LYS A 32 -0.58 -7.79 -11.54
N MET A 33 -1.43 -7.21 -10.70
CA MET A 33 -2.33 -7.98 -9.83
C MET A 33 -3.71 -8.08 -10.46
N ALA A 34 -4.46 -9.09 -10.04
CA ALA A 34 -5.87 -9.24 -10.43
C ALA A 34 -6.75 -8.40 -9.50
N VAL A 35 -7.89 -7.94 -10.03
CA VAL A 35 -8.89 -7.23 -9.23
C VAL A 35 -9.29 -8.10 -8.03
N GLY A 36 -9.32 -7.49 -6.86
CA GLY A 36 -9.66 -8.18 -5.61
C GLY A 36 -8.44 -8.68 -4.84
N GLU A 37 -7.27 -8.73 -5.47
CA GLU A 37 -6.05 -9.10 -4.76
C GLU A 37 -5.57 -7.96 -3.87
N THR A 38 -4.82 -8.31 -2.82
CA THR A 38 -4.34 -7.35 -1.84
C THR A 38 -2.83 -7.20 -1.90
N LEU A 39 -2.37 -5.98 -1.61
CA LEU A 39 -0.96 -5.64 -1.57
C LEU A 39 -0.64 -5.02 -0.22
N LEU A 40 0.30 -5.60 0.50
CA LEU A 40 0.83 -5.00 1.71
C LEU A 40 2.04 -4.14 1.34
N ILE A 41 1.97 -2.85 1.66
CA ILE A 41 3.05 -1.90 1.40
C ILE A 41 3.72 -1.57 2.73
N ILE A 42 5.04 -1.71 2.77
CA ILE A 42 5.84 -1.37 3.94
C ILE A 42 6.73 -0.21 3.55
N ALA A 43 6.59 0.92 4.26
CA ALA A 43 7.28 2.16 3.90
C ALA A 43 7.73 2.91 5.14
N ASP A 44 8.71 3.79 4.98
CA ASP A 44 9.19 4.62 6.07
C ASP A 44 9.26 6.11 5.72
N ASP A 45 8.75 6.50 4.56
CA ASP A 45 8.66 7.92 4.20
C ASP A 45 7.35 8.50 4.72
N PRO A 46 7.41 9.57 5.57
CA PRO A 46 6.18 10.20 6.08
C PRO A 46 5.21 10.66 4.99
N ALA A 47 5.69 11.00 3.80
CA ALA A 47 4.83 11.41 2.70
C ALA A 47 3.85 10.32 2.29
N THR A 48 4.17 9.04 2.53
CA THR A 48 3.27 7.93 2.19
C THR A 48 1.97 7.98 2.97
N THR A 49 1.96 8.59 4.15
CA THR A 49 0.73 8.70 4.96
C THR A 49 -0.34 9.50 4.24
N ARG A 50 0.06 10.37 3.31
CA ARG A 50 -0.84 11.14 2.46
C ARG A 50 -0.94 10.51 1.07
N ASP A 51 0.20 10.11 0.50
CA ASP A 51 0.28 9.73 -0.90
C ASP A 51 -0.40 8.38 -1.18
N ILE A 52 -0.28 7.41 -0.29
CA ILE A 52 -0.90 6.10 -0.50
C ILE A 52 -2.43 6.18 -0.43
N PRO A 53 -3.03 6.82 0.61
CA PRO A 53 -4.48 7.00 0.61
C PRO A 53 -5.00 7.79 -0.59
N SER A 54 -4.27 8.83 -1.02
CA SER A 54 -4.66 9.62 -2.18
C SER A 54 -4.61 8.80 -3.45
N PHE A 55 -3.57 7.99 -3.62
CA PHE A 55 -3.45 7.09 -4.77
C PHE A 55 -4.62 6.12 -4.83
N CYS A 56 -4.96 5.52 -3.71
CA CYS A 56 -6.08 4.56 -3.66
C CYS A 56 -7.39 5.22 -4.07
N ARG A 57 -7.65 6.39 -3.55
CA ARG A 57 -8.88 7.13 -3.85
C ARG A 57 -8.93 7.55 -5.32
N PHE A 58 -7.80 8.04 -5.84
CA PHE A 58 -7.71 8.52 -7.22
C PHE A 58 -7.86 7.38 -8.23
N MET A 59 -7.28 6.22 -7.94
CA MET A 59 -7.25 5.08 -8.86
C MET A 59 -8.36 4.04 -8.58
N ASP A 60 -9.28 4.35 -7.69
CA ASP A 60 -10.40 3.47 -7.34
C ASP A 60 -9.96 2.13 -6.75
N HIS A 61 -8.90 2.16 -5.95
CA HIS A 61 -8.50 1.03 -5.13
C HIS A 61 -8.97 1.24 -3.70
N GLN A 62 -9.06 0.16 -2.91
CA GLN A 62 -9.49 0.25 -1.53
C GLN A 62 -8.31 0.16 -0.58
N LEU A 63 -8.21 1.13 0.32
CA LEU A 63 -7.26 1.05 1.42
C LEU A 63 -7.98 0.33 2.56
N LEU A 64 -7.69 -0.97 2.71
CA LEU A 64 -8.39 -1.81 3.68
C LEU A 64 -7.91 -1.55 5.10
N ALA A 65 -6.62 -1.24 5.27
CA ALA A 65 -6.05 -0.98 6.58
C ALA A 65 -4.78 -0.18 6.42
N SER A 66 -4.44 0.59 7.45
CA SER A 66 -3.17 1.31 7.50
C SER A 66 -2.71 1.41 8.95
N ASP A 67 -1.41 1.36 9.15
CA ASP A 67 -0.79 1.60 10.44
C ASP A 67 0.33 2.61 10.23
N THR A 68 0.08 3.84 10.67
CA THR A 68 1.02 4.95 10.54
C THR A 68 1.41 5.51 11.90
N THR A 69 1.16 4.75 12.97
CA THR A 69 1.47 5.19 14.33
C THR A 69 2.93 4.96 14.69
N GLU A 70 3.59 4.01 14.03
CA GLU A 70 5.02 3.75 14.26
C GLU A 70 5.66 3.22 12.98
N LEU A 71 6.97 3.27 12.94
CA LEU A 71 7.74 2.78 11.80
C LEU A 71 8.00 1.28 11.92
N PRO A 72 7.98 0.54 10.82
CA PRO A 72 7.62 1.03 9.48
C PRO A 72 6.12 1.20 9.33
N TYR A 73 5.73 2.13 8.49
CA TYR A 73 4.31 2.29 8.12
C TYR A 73 3.86 1.10 7.29
N ARG A 74 2.60 0.69 7.45
CA ARG A 74 2.03 -0.43 6.71
C ARG A 74 0.70 -0.01 6.12
N TYR A 75 0.47 -0.43 4.88
CA TYR A 75 -0.78 -0.15 4.17
C TYR A 75 -1.23 -1.41 3.46
N LEU A 76 -2.50 -1.77 3.63
CA LEU A 76 -3.08 -2.90 2.91
C LEU A 76 -4.05 -2.37 1.88
N VAL A 77 -3.74 -2.58 0.61
CA VAL A 77 -4.51 -2.05 -0.51
C VAL A 77 -5.12 -3.21 -1.28
N LYS A 78 -6.40 -3.09 -1.60
CA LYS A 78 -7.10 -4.05 -2.45
C LYS A 78 -7.29 -3.44 -3.83
N LYS A 79 -6.90 -4.17 -4.88
CA LYS A 79 -7.08 -3.69 -6.24
C LYS A 79 -8.56 -3.64 -6.58
N GLY A 80 -9.04 -2.46 -6.96
CA GLY A 80 -10.45 -2.23 -7.25
C GLY A 80 -10.81 -2.20 -8.73
N THR A 81 -9.81 -1.95 -9.59
CA THR A 81 -10.09 -1.85 -11.02
C THR A 81 -9.02 -2.52 -11.87
#